data_83e12881ad96dffd3afaa90040ceb9dc
#
_entry.id   83e12881ad96dffd3afaa90040ceb9dc
#
_cell.length_a   1.000
_cell.length_b   1.000
_cell.length_c   1.000
_cell.angle_alpha   90.00
_cell.angle_beta   90.00
_cell.angle_gamma   90.00
#
_symmetry.space_group_name_H-M   'P 1'
#
loop_
_entity.id
_entity.type
_entity.pdbx_description
1 polymer ?
#
loop_
_entity_poly.entity_id
_entity_poly.type
_entity_poly.pdbx_seq_one_letter_code
_entity_poly.pdbx_strand_id
1 'polypeptide(L)'
;MEKILVLDFGGQYNQLIARRVRDNNVYAEILPYTAPLSEIKEGNYKGIIFTGGPNSVFDMSSPHYTKEILELGIPVLGICYGCQLISWMVGGNVETAEQSEYGKIDLTVTKKQSEIFADVDETSVVWMSHTDRVKVMPSGFEITAKTEACPIAAYENEEKKIYGVQFHPEVTHTQFGFKILHNFLYNVCGCHGDWKMDSFIDDTVKSLREKIGDKKVILGLSGGVDSSVAAGLLSRAVGKQLTCVFVDQGLMRKDEGNFVEKTFTSLFDMNFVRVNCQDHFINALKGVSDPEQKRKIIGTEFYKVFWDEIRKQAEKGFFAQGTIYPDCIESGKGDADKIKTHHNKVKMPDDVEFIDVIEPLSSLFKDEVRAVGEKLGIPHELVWRQPFPGPGLGVRIIGEITKEKIEVLQNADWVLRDEMAKNGYEKNLAQFFCVLPGVNTVGVMGDHRTYDNLVAIRAVTTDDFMTADWAKIPYDILAKVSNRITNEVKHVNRVVYDITSKPPGTVEWE
;
A
#
# COMPACT_ATOMS: atom_id res chain seq x y z
N MET A 1 20.53 -12.22 4.93
CA MET A 1 19.50 -11.23 5.26
C MET A 1 18.90 -11.56 6.62
N GLU A 2 18.96 -10.62 7.56
CA GLU A 2 18.41 -10.74 8.90
C GLU A 2 16.90 -10.57 8.84
N LYS A 3 16.15 -11.43 9.58
CA LYS A 3 14.69 -11.44 9.53
C LYS A 3 14.06 -11.35 10.91
N ILE A 4 13.00 -10.56 11.03
CA ILE A 4 12.11 -10.51 12.19
C ILE A 4 10.76 -11.10 11.78
N LEU A 5 10.24 -11.99 12.59
CA LEU A 5 8.87 -12.48 12.45
C LEU A 5 7.91 -11.52 13.14
N VAL A 6 6.90 -11.08 12.42
CA VAL A 6 5.72 -10.40 12.97
C VAL A 6 4.58 -11.40 12.97
N LEU A 7 4.23 -11.93 14.14
CA LEU A 7 3.16 -12.91 14.28
C LEU A 7 1.83 -12.18 14.49
N ASP A 8 0.94 -12.33 13.52
CA ASP A 8 -0.32 -11.57 13.43
C ASP A 8 -1.45 -12.22 14.22
N PHE A 9 -1.95 -11.52 15.25
CA PHE A 9 -3.10 -11.90 16.07
C PHE A 9 -4.39 -11.17 15.69
N GLY A 10 -4.48 -10.62 14.48
CA GLY A 10 -5.66 -9.95 13.94
C GLY A 10 -5.77 -8.46 14.29
N GLY A 11 -4.67 -7.85 14.73
CA GLY A 11 -4.61 -6.41 15.04
C GLY A 11 -4.61 -5.55 13.77
N GLN A 12 -5.07 -4.31 13.89
CA GLN A 12 -5.12 -3.35 12.78
C GLN A 12 -3.73 -2.86 12.34
N TYR A 13 -2.70 -2.99 13.18
CA TYR A 13 -1.38 -2.40 12.97
C TYR A 13 -0.29 -3.42 12.61
N ASN A 14 -0.64 -4.66 12.25
CA ASN A 14 0.33 -5.72 11.90
C ASN A 14 1.28 -5.31 10.76
N GLN A 15 0.73 -4.75 9.67
CA GLN A 15 1.52 -4.25 8.54
C GLN A 15 2.37 -3.02 8.95
N LEU A 16 1.84 -2.16 9.84
CA LEU A 16 2.58 -1.01 10.33
C LEU A 16 3.78 -1.42 11.18
N ILE A 17 3.62 -2.45 12.04
CA ILE A 17 4.75 -3.02 12.81
C ILE A 17 5.84 -3.52 11.85
N ALA A 18 5.48 -4.31 10.84
CA ALA A 18 6.44 -4.80 9.85
C ALA A 18 7.14 -3.67 9.10
N ARG A 19 6.40 -2.60 8.72
CA ARG A 19 7.00 -1.41 8.10
C ARG A 19 7.98 -0.71 9.03
N ARG A 20 7.66 -0.54 10.33
CA ARG A 20 8.58 0.07 11.30
C ARG A 20 9.86 -0.74 11.52
N VAL A 21 9.76 -2.07 11.45
CA VAL A 21 10.96 -2.94 11.46
C VAL A 21 11.80 -2.67 10.20
N ARG A 22 11.20 -2.57 9.03
CA ARG A 22 11.90 -2.29 7.77
C ARG A 22 12.44 -0.86 7.67
N ASP A 23 11.76 0.12 8.25
CA ASP A 23 12.27 1.48 8.43
C ASP A 23 13.58 1.50 9.24
N ASN A 24 13.81 0.47 10.07
CA ASN A 24 15.06 0.23 10.80
C ASN A 24 16.08 -0.62 9.98
N ASN A 25 15.91 -0.77 8.67
CA ASN A 25 16.76 -1.56 7.78
C ASN A 25 16.86 -3.07 8.15
N VAL A 26 15.83 -3.63 8.76
CA VAL A 26 15.73 -5.06 9.06
C VAL A 26 14.51 -5.63 8.35
N TYR A 27 14.65 -6.76 7.66
CA TYR A 27 13.53 -7.38 6.97
C TYR A 27 12.50 -7.94 7.96
N ALA A 28 11.22 -7.65 7.75
CA ALA A 28 10.11 -8.20 8.51
C ALA A 28 9.24 -9.09 7.63
N GLU A 29 8.89 -10.26 8.15
CA GLU A 29 7.95 -11.20 7.54
C GLU A 29 6.72 -11.33 8.45
N ILE A 30 5.52 -11.27 7.88
CA ILE A 30 4.26 -11.43 8.62
C ILE A 30 3.76 -12.84 8.40
N LEU A 31 3.52 -13.56 9.49
CA LEU A 31 2.81 -14.85 9.47
C LEU A 31 1.56 -14.77 10.38
N PRO A 32 0.47 -15.45 10.01
CA PRO A 32 -0.69 -15.53 10.88
C PRO A 32 -0.39 -16.35 12.14
N TYR A 33 -1.10 -16.09 13.24
CA TYR A 33 -0.97 -16.87 14.49
C TYR A 33 -1.26 -18.36 14.31
N THR A 34 -1.85 -18.78 13.20
CA THR A 34 -2.07 -20.18 12.84
C THR A 34 -0.87 -20.86 12.18
N ALA A 35 0.21 -20.12 11.89
CA ALA A 35 1.43 -20.67 11.30
C ALA A 35 2.00 -21.78 12.21
N PRO A 36 2.42 -22.92 11.65
CA PRO A 36 2.96 -24.00 12.47
C PRO A 36 4.34 -23.63 13.08
N LEU A 37 4.59 -24.07 14.30
CA LEU A 37 5.84 -23.80 15.01
C LEU A 37 7.09 -24.31 14.24
N SER A 38 6.95 -25.38 13.44
CA SER A 38 8.01 -25.89 12.56
C SER A 38 8.45 -24.87 11.52
N GLU A 39 7.49 -24.17 10.90
CA GLU A 39 7.78 -23.10 9.92
C GLU A 39 8.56 -21.94 10.57
N ILE A 40 8.17 -21.58 11.81
CA ILE A 40 8.88 -20.54 12.56
C ILE A 40 10.32 -20.98 12.90
N LYS A 41 10.52 -22.23 13.30
CA LYS A 41 11.85 -22.78 13.59
C LYS A 41 12.76 -22.78 12.37
N GLU A 42 12.23 -23.09 11.19
CA GLU A 42 12.98 -23.13 9.94
C GLU A 42 13.25 -21.72 9.37
N GLY A 43 12.50 -20.71 9.80
CA GLY A 43 12.57 -19.34 9.28
C GLY A 43 13.87 -18.59 9.61
N ASN A 44 14.69 -19.07 10.56
CA ASN A 44 15.95 -18.43 11.02
C ASN A 44 15.74 -16.95 11.44
N TYR A 45 14.71 -16.68 12.21
CA TYR A 45 14.40 -15.34 12.69
C TYR A 45 15.34 -14.88 13.81
N LYS A 46 15.76 -13.63 13.77
CA LYS A 46 16.57 -12.96 14.80
C LYS A 46 15.71 -12.49 15.99
N GLY A 47 14.41 -12.28 15.79
CA GLY A 47 13.47 -11.87 16.80
C GLY A 47 12.03 -12.13 16.33
N ILE A 48 11.11 -12.14 17.27
CA ILE A 48 9.68 -12.34 17.04
C ILE A 48 8.90 -11.19 17.70
N ILE A 49 7.97 -10.60 16.97
CA ILE A 49 7.04 -9.58 17.49
C ILE A 49 5.62 -10.15 17.46
N PHE A 50 4.96 -10.23 18.60
CA PHE A 50 3.54 -10.54 18.73
C PHE A 50 2.75 -9.25 18.60
N THR A 51 1.83 -9.19 17.64
CA THR A 51 1.05 -7.98 17.35
C THR A 51 -0.05 -7.73 18.39
N GLY A 52 -0.68 -6.57 18.31
CA GLY A 52 -1.98 -6.33 18.94
C GLY A 52 -3.06 -7.24 18.36
N GLY A 53 -4.23 -7.24 18.98
CA GLY A 53 -5.41 -8.00 18.55
C GLY A 53 -6.67 -7.40 19.14
N PRO A 54 -7.86 -7.67 18.53
CA PRO A 54 -9.13 -7.08 18.97
C PRO A 54 -9.78 -7.79 20.15
N ASN A 55 -9.23 -8.94 20.57
CA ASN A 55 -9.88 -9.85 21.50
C ASN A 55 -9.25 -9.79 22.90
N SER A 56 -9.91 -10.39 23.90
CA SER A 56 -9.35 -10.62 25.23
C SER A 56 -8.66 -11.99 25.31
N VAL A 57 -7.53 -12.09 26.01
CA VAL A 57 -6.81 -13.37 26.20
C VAL A 57 -7.59 -14.39 27.00
N PHE A 58 -8.67 -14.00 27.70
CA PHE A 58 -9.55 -14.94 28.45
C PHE A 58 -10.57 -15.62 27.54
N ASP A 59 -10.88 -15.07 26.39
CA ASP A 59 -11.87 -15.65 25.50
C ASP A 59 -11.24 -16.86 24.78
N MET A 60 -11.89 -18.02 24.93
CA MET A 60 -11.45 -19.27 24.30
C MET A 60 -11.44 -19.20 22.77
N SER A 61 -12.17 -18.28 22.18
CA SER A 61 -12.20 -18.03 20.73
C SER A 61 -11.09 -17.07 20.25
N SER A 62 -10.35 -16.46 21.18
CA SER A 62 -9.29 -15.53 20.85
C SER A 62 -8.09 -16.21 20.21
N PRO A 63 -7.35 -15.51 19.35
CA PRO A 63 -6.11 -16.00 18.79
C PRO A 63 -5.07 -16.33 19.87
N HIS A 64 -4.74 -17.58 20.05
CA HIS A 64 -3.69 -18.05 20.95
C HIS A 64 -2.56 -18.69 20.15
N TYR A 65 -1.40 -18.75 20.77
CA TYR A 65 -0.26 -19.50 20.23
C TYR A 65 0.32 -20.44 21.30
N THR A 66 1.14 -21.40 20.88
CA THR A 66 1.79 -22.33 21.79
C THR A 66 2.94 -21.68 22.55
N LYS A 67 3.05 -21.96 23.87
CA LYS A 67 4.10 -21.38 24.73
C LYS A 67 5.51 -21.82 24.35
N GLU A 68 5.67 -22.93 23.65
CA GLU A 68 6.94 -23.44 23.16
C GLU A 68 7.68 -22.45 22.24
N ILE A 69 6.96 -21.46 21.67
CA ILE A 69 7.59 -20.38 20.90
C ILE A 69 8.51 -19.52 21.76
N LEU A 70 8.19 -19.35 23.06
CA LEU A 70 9.02 -18.60 24.02
C LEU A 70 10.24 -19.39 24.49
N GLU A 71 10.29 -20.69 24.17
CA GLU A 71 11.39 -21.60 24.52
C GLU A 71 12.39 -21.78 23.37
N LEU A 72 12.17 -21.13 22.22
CA LEU A 72 13.04 -21.21 21.04
C LEU A 72 14.41 -20.50 21.24
N GLY A 73 14.57 -19.71 22.28
CA GLY A 73 15.75 -18.88 22.50
C GLY A 73 15.86 -17.69 21.55
N ILE A 74 14.79 -17.37 20.82
CA ILE A 74 14.66 -16.22 19.96
C ILE A 74 14.05 -15.07 20.78
N PRO A 75 14.61 -13.85 20.79
CA PRO A 75 14.03 -12.70 21.45
C PRO A 75 12.56 -12.44 21.04
N VAL A 76 11.69 -12.14 22.01
CA VAL A 76 10.27 -11.91 21.76
C VAL A 76 9.84 -10.56 22.34
N LEU A 77 9.12 -9.75 21.54
CA LEU A 77 8.44 -8.53 21.95
C LEU A 77 6.93 -8.68 21.76
N GLY A 78 6.15 -8.54 22.81
CA GLY A 78 4.69 -8.44 22.73
C GLY A 78 4.21 -7.00 22.74
N ILE A 79 3.30 -6.65 21.82
CA ILE A 79 2.68 -5.33 21.69
C ILE A 79 1.19 -5.46 21.99
N CYS A 80 0.67 -4.67 22.94
CA CYS A 80 -0.74 -4.60 23.34
C CYS A 80 -1.32 -6.01 23.65
N TYR A 81 -2.16 -6.59 22.80
CA TYR A 81 -2.65 -7.97 22.97
C TYR A 81 -1.49 -8.97 23.08
N GLY A 82 -0.46 -8.85 22.25
CA GLY A 82 0.72 -9.70 22.32
C GLY A 82 1.46 -9.62 23.67
N CYS A 83 1.50 -8.45 24.29
CA CYS A 83 2.01 -8.25 25.64
C CYS A 83 1.16 -9.04 26.67
N GLN A 84 -0.15 -8.93 26.60
CA GLN A 84 -1.08 -9.65 27.48
C GLN A 84 -0.99 -11.16 27.25
N LEU A 85 -0.92 -11.60 26.00
CA LEU A 85 -0.82 -13.02 25.65
C LEU A 85 0.48 -13.66 26.20
N ILE A 86 1.62 -13.00 26.05
CA ILE A 86 2.89 -13.46 26.63
C ILE A 86 2.76 -13.59 28.15
N SER A 87 2.23 -12.59 28.83
CA SER A 87 1.99 -12.66 30.28
C SER A 87 1.14 -13.85 30.66
N TRP A 88 0.03 -14.08 29.94
CA TRP A 88 -0.85 -15.22 30.17
C TRP A 88 -0.14 -16.57 29.94
N MET A 89 0.65 -16.69 28.83
CA MET A 89 1.37 -17.92 28.49
C MET A 89 2.42 -18.31 29.54
N VAL A 90 3.05 -17.34 30.20
CA VAL A 90 4.08 -17.61 31.24
C VAL A 90 3.50 -17.75 32.64
N GLY A 91 2.15 -17.71 32.79
CA GLY A 91 1.47 -17.90 34.07
C GLY A 91 1.21 -16.60 34.85
N GLY A 92 1.30 -15.46 34.20
CA GLY A 92 0.84 -14.18 34.72
C GLY A 92 -0.68 -14.06 34.76
N ASN A 93 -1.16 -12.95 35.29
CA ASN A 93 -2.58 -12.65 35.36
C ASN A 93 -2.90 -11.39 34.55
N VAL A 94 -3.90 -11.48 33.67
CA VAL A 94 -4.48 -10.37 32.93
C VAL A 94 -5.89 -10.14 33.42
N GLU A 95 -6.32 -8.90 33.51
CA GLU A 95 -7.67 -8.53 33.93
C GLU A 95 -8.25 -7.44 33.07
N THR A 96 -9.57 -7.31 33.05
CA THR A 96 -10.23 -6.12 32.51
C THR A 96 -10.01 -4.98 33.49
N ALA A 97 -9.42 -3.89 33.01
CA ALA A 97 -9.11 -2.73 33.83
C ALA A 97 -10.39 -1.99 34.27
N GLU A 98 -10.39 -1.44 35.46
CA GLU A 98 -11.47 -0.56 35.92
C GLU A 98 -11.56 0.71 35.08
N GLN A 99 -10.42 1.21 34.64
CA GLN A 99 -10.28 2.35 33.73
C GLN A 99 -9.50 1.91 32.50
N SER A 100 -10.14 1.99 31.32
CA SER A 100 -9.51 1.76 30.02
C SER A 100 -8.63 2.94 29.63
N GLU A 101 -7.60 2.69 28.83
CA GLU A 101 -6.75 3.73 28.29
C GLU A 101 -6.84 3.77 26.76
N TYR A 102 -7.26 4.92 26.22
CA TYR A 102 -7.35 5.18 24.79
C TYR A 102 -6.74 6.53 24.45
N GLY A 103 -5.88 6.56 23.42
CA GLY A 103 -5.25 7.78 22.94
C GLY A 103 -3.89 8.06 23.59
N LYS A 104 -3.54 9.32 23.74
CA LYS A 104 -2.26 9.80 24.27
C LYS A 104 -2.25 9.72 25.79
N ILE A 105 -1.33 8.94 26.34
CA ILE A 105 -1.16 8.72 27.79
C ILE A 105 0.31 8.94 28.16
N ASP A 106 0.55 9.50 29.34
CA ASP A 106 1.89 9.70 29.87
C ASP A 106 2.44 8.37 30.42
N LEU A 107 3.60 7.95 29.89
CA LEU A 107 4.35 6.79 30.33
C LEU A 107 5.49 7.21 31.25
N THR A 108 5.73 6.48 32.34
CA THR A 108 6.92 6.60 33.18
C THR A 108 7.75 5.33 33.06
N VAL A 109 8.98 5.44 32.59
CA VAL A 109 9.98 4.36 32.58
C VAL A 109 10.53 4.20 34.01
N THR A 110 10.39 2.99 34.57
CA THR A 110 10.82 2.66 35.94
C THR A 110 12.17 1.98 36.03
N LYS A 111 12.59 1.30 34.91
CA LYS A 111 13.90 0.64 34.79
C LYS A 111 14.68 1.26 33.62
N LYS A 112 15.54 2.24 33.92
CA LYS A 112 16.35 2.96 32.92
C LYS A 112 17.41 2.09 32.23
N GLN A 113 17.79 0.96 32.86
CA GLN A 113 18.77 0.01 32.30
C GLN A 113 18.17 -0.98 31.32
N SER A 114 16.86 -0.98 31.12
CA SER A 114 16.22 -1.83 30.13
C SER A 114 16.74 -1.55 28.73
N GLU A 115 17.16 -2.60 28.02
CA GLU A 115 17.72 -2.46 26.67
C GLU A 115 16.73 -1.80 25.70
N ILE A 116 15.43 -2.10 25.81
CA ILE A 116 14.41 -1.50 24.91
C ILE A 116 14.14 -0.02 25.21
N PHE A 117 14.45 0.46 26.44
CA PHE A 117 14.29 1.86 26.83
C PHE A 117 15.60 2.65 26.83
N ALA A 118 16.67 2.12 26.23
CA ALA A 118 17.93 2.85 26.07
C ALA A 118 17.70 4.17 25.30
N ASP A 119 18.22 5.29 25.84
CA ASP A 119 18.02 6.65 25.29
C ASP A 119 16.54 7.07 25.10
N VAL A 120 15.65 6.54 25.92
CA VAL A 120 14.26 6.98 26.05
C VAL A 120 14.13 7.82 27.33
N ASP A 121 13.45 8.95 27.26
CA ASP A 121 13.22 9.81 28.41
C ASP A 121 12.43 9.07 29.51
N GLU A 122 12.67 9.45 30.77
CA GLU A 122 11.96 8.86 31.91
C GLU A 122 10.44 9.00 31.80
N THR A 123 10.00 10.13 31.25
CA THR A 123 8.58 10.40 30.99
C THR A 123 8.39 10.72 29.52
N SER A 124 7.37 10.11 28.88
CA SER A 124 7.06 10.32 27.49
C SER A 124 5.59 10.04 27.19
N VAL A 125 5.11 10.51 26.04
CA VAL A 125 3.74 10.23 25.60
C VAL A 125 3.73 8.97 24.75
N VAL A 126 2.82 8.05 25.06
CA VAL A 126 2.56 6.83 24.30
C VAL A 126 1.11 6.75 23.85
N TRP A 127 0.85 5.95 22.82
CA TRP A 127 -0.50 5.67 22.34
C TRP A 127 -1.01 4.38 22.97
N MET A 128 -2.05 4.49 23.75
CA MET A 128 -2.77 3.36 24.35
C MET A 128 -4.06 3.08 23.59
N SER A 129 -4.46 1.79 23.55
CA SER A 129 -5.73 1.34 22.96
C SER A 129 -6.10 0.00 23.58
N HIS A 130 -6.49 -0.01 24.87
CA HIS A 130 -6.79 -1.24 25.58
C HIS A 130 -7.83 -1.08 26.68
N THR A 131 -8.56 -2.18 26.91
CA THR A 131 -9.46 -2.38 28.04
C THR A 131 -8.86 -3.36 29.07
N ASP A 132 -8.20 -4.42 28.56
CA ASP A 132 -7.52 -5.41 29.41
C ASP A 132 -6.06 -4.98 29.65
N ARG A 133 -5.53 -5.35 30.84
CA ARG A 133 -4.15 -5.06 31.25
C ARG A 133 -3.51 -6.24 31.97
N VAL A 134 -2.22 -6.31 31.96
CA VAL A 134 -1.47 -7.22 32.82
C VAL A 134 -1.59 -6.75 34.28
N LYS A 135 -2.04 -7.65 35.16
CA LYS A 135 -2.18 -7.41 36.61
C LYS A 135 -1.00 -7.91 37.41
N VAL A 136 -0.53 -9.10 37.08
CA VAL A 136 0.55 -9.77 37.83
C VAL A 136 1.47 -10.47 36.84
N MET A 137 2.76 -10.21 36.94
CA MET A 137 3.79 -10.98 36.25
C MET A 137 4.35 -12.08 37.16
N PRO A 138 4.70 -13.24 36.62
CA PRO A 138 5.33 -14.32 37.39
C PRO A 138 6.78 -13.96 37.74
N SER A 139 7.37 -14.77 38.68
CA SER A 139 8.76 -14.61 39.08
C SER A 139 9.72 -14.65 37.88
N GLY A 140 10.74 -13.81 37.92
CA GLY A 140 11.75 -13.65 36.85
C GLY A 140 11.41 -12.58 35.83
N PHE A 141 10.26 -11.91 35.96
CA PHE A 141 9.92 -10.73 35.15
C PHE A 141 10.01 -9.45 35.97
N GLU A 142 10.50 -8.38 35.36
CA GLU A 142 10.61 -7.05 35.95
C GLU A 142 9.71 -6.04 35.25
N ILE A 143 9.09 -5.13 36.02
CA ILE A 143 8.27 -4.05 35.44
C ILE A 143 9.22 -2.93 35.02
N THR A 144 9.14 -2.51 33.76
CA THR A 144 10.06 -1.53 33.18
C THR A 144 9.41 -0.20 32.87
N ALA A 145 8.07 -0.14 32.78
CA ALA A 145 7.33 1.13 32.67
C ALA A 145 5.89 0.99 33.20
N LYS A 146 5.30 2.13 33.55
CA LYS A 146 3.93 2.26 34.07
C LYS A 146 3.24 3.52 33.55
N THR A 147 1.90 3.52 33.59
CA THR A 147 1.07 4.73 33.53
C THR A 147 0.28 4.89 34.81
N GLU A 148 -0.56 5.91 34.92
CA GLU A 148 -1.43 6.12 36.09
C GLU A 148 -2.45 4.96 36.23
N ALA A 149 -3.09 4.53 35.13
CA ALA A 149 -4.11 3.46 35.12
C ALA A 149 -3.55 2.07 34.83
N CYS A 150 -2.34 1.94 34.25
CA CYS A 150 -1.70 0.67 33.94
C CYS A 150 -0.37 0.52 34.66
N PRO A 151 -0.35 -0.11 35.87
CA PRO A 151 0.87 -0.28 36.68
C PRO A 151 1.94 -1.15 35.98
N ILE A 152 1.57 -1.99 35.01
CA ILE A 152 2.46 -2.83 34.22
C ILE A 152 2.25 -2.45 32.75
N ALA A 153 2.72 -1.27 32.35
CA ALA A 153 2.67 -0.81 30.97
C ALA A 153 3.80 -1.37 30.11
N ALA A 154 4.90 -1.82 30.75
CA ALA A 154 5.92 -2.61 30.12
C ALA A 154 6.62 -3.52 31.14
N TYR A 155 7.12 -4.64 30.65
CA TYR A 155 7.86 -5.61 31.45
C TYR A 155 8.92 -6.33 30.61
N GLU A 156 9.89 -6.94 31.29
CA GLU A 156 10.91 -7.76 30.63
C GLU A 156 11.33 -8.96 31.46
N ASN A 157 11.82 -9.99 30.78
CA ASN A 157 12.70 -11.02 31.33
C ASN A 157 13.99 -11.00 30.48
N GLU A 158 15.03 -10.36 31.02
CA GLU A 158 16.28 -10.12 30.32
C GLU A 158 17.01 -11.44 29.99
N GLU A 159 17.00 -12.41 30.92
CA GLU A 159 17.64 -13.71 30.74
C GLU A 159 17.03 -14.49 29.56
N LYS A 160 15.70 -14.47 29.43
CA LYS A 160 14.96 -15.13 28.35
C LYS A 160 14.76 -14.26 27.12
N LYS A 161 15.17 -12.98 27.17
CA LYS A 161 14.95 -11.98 26.13
C LYS A 161 13.47 -11.84 25.74
N ILE A 162 12.59 -11.80 26.73
CA ILE A 162 11.14 -11.64 26.54
C ILE A 162 10.74 -10.26 27.06
N TYR A 163 10.09 -9.47 26.19
CA TYR A 163 9.68 -8.11 26.43
C TYR A 163 8.18 -7.93 26.13
N GLY A 164 7.52 -7.07 26.86
CA GLY A 164 6.13 -6.70 26.60
C GLY A 164 5.89 -5.23 26.82
N VAL A 165 5.14 -4.60 25.90
CA VAL A 165 4.68 -3.23 25.99
C VAL A 165 3.17 -3.18 25.73
N GLN A 166 2.41 -2.52 26.64
CA GLN A 166 0.96 -2.41 26.49
C GLN A 166 0.57 -1.35 25.45
N PHE A 167 1.41 -0.37 25.23
CA PHE A 167 1.22 0.69 24.24
C PHE A 167 1.67 0.25 22.85
N HIS A 168 1.36 1.09 21.85
CA HIS A 168 1.69 0.88 20.45
C HIS A 168 2.94 1.69 20.04
N PRO A 169 4.13 1.09 20.00
CA PRO A 169 5.35 1.79 19.56
C PRO A 169 5.38 2.05 18.06
N GLU A 170 4.60 1.33 17.27
CA GLU A 170 4.57 1.43 15.81
C GLU A 170 3.90 2.69 15.28
N VAL A 171 3.00 3.31 16.07
CA VAL A 171 2.25 4.49 15.65
C VAL A 171 3.02 5.80 15.90
N THR A 172 2.78 6.80 15.04
CA THR A 172 3.47 8.11 15.12
C THR A 172 3.17 8.93 16.38
N HIS A 173 2.08 8.59 17.09
CA HIS A 173 1.67 9.27 18.33
C HIS A 173 2.46 8.80 19.55
N THR A 174 3.21 7.69 19.49
CA THR A 174 4.15 7.27 20.52
C THR A 174 5.49 7.98 20.31
N GLN A 175 5.84 8.89 21.21
CA GLN A 175 6.97 9.82 21.05
C GLN A 175 8.30 9.12 20.73
N PHE A 176 8.65 8.06 21.43
CA PHE A 176 9.88 7.29 21.25
C PHE A 176 9.63 5.90 20.63
N GLY A 177 8.48 5.68 19.98
CA GLY A 177 8.11 4.37 19.49
C GLY A 177 9.13 3.78 18.51
N PHE A 178 9.62 4.59 17.57
CA PHE A 178 10.66 4.18 16.63
C PHE A 178 11.96 3.77 17.35
N LYS A 179 12.36 4.53 18.40
CA LYS A 179 13.57 4.24 19.18
C LYS A 179 13.43 2.93 19.99
N ILE A 180 12.27 2.67 20.57
CA ILE A 180 11.98 1.43 21.31
C ILE A 180 12.07 0.21 20.37
N LEU A 181 11.47 0.30 19.19
CA LEU A 181 11.60 -0.75 18.18
C LEU A 181 13.05 -0.91 17.69
N HIS A 182 13.75 0.20 17.44
CA HIS A 182 15.18 0.17 17.11
C HIS A 182 16.00 -0.56 18.18
N ASN A 183 15.78 -0.24 19.44
CA ASN A 183 16.49 -0.87 20.56
C ASN A 183 16.20 -2.38 20.63
N PHE A 184 14.95 -2.79 20.47
CA PHE A 184 14.64 -4.22 20.39
C PHE A 184 15.39 -4.91 19.25
N LEU A 185 15.43 -4.33 18.06
CA LEU A 185 16.07 -4.91 16.89
C LEU A 185 17.59 -4.97 17.03
N TYR A 186 18.23 -3.92 17.49
CA TYR A 186 19.68 -3.79 17.48
C TYR A 186 20.32 -4.25 18.79
N ASN A 187 19.78 -3.84 19.93
CA ASN A 187 20.37 -4.18 21.23
C ASN A 187 19.98 -5.61 21.63
N VAL A 188 18.71 -5.97 21.52
CA VAL A 188 18.18 -7.26 22.00
C VAL A 188 18.36 -8.37 20.96
N CYS A 189 17.94 -8.15 19.69
CA CYS A 189 18.02 -9.16 18.64
C CYS A 189 19.38 -9.21 17.96
N GLY A 190 20.25 -8.20 18.15
CA GLY A 190 21.58 -8.13 17.56
C GLY A 190 21.55 -8.02 16.03
N CYS A 191 20.57 -7.29 15.49
CA CYS A 191 20.52 -6.98 14.06
C CYS A 191 21.56 -5.89 13.71
N HIS A 192 22.00 -5.87 12.45
CA HIS A 192 22.98 -4.91 11.93
C HIS A 192 22.45 -4.03 10.81
N GLY A 193 21.20 -4.29 10.35
CA GLY A 193 20.54 -3.48 9.34
C GLY A 193 21.01 -3.76 7.92
N ASP A 194 20.80 -4.97 7.44
CA ASP A 194 21.18 -5.41 6.10
C ASP A 194 20.08 -5.28 5.03
N TRP A 195 18.85 -4.89 5.43
CA TRP A 195 17.75 -4.63 4.51
C TRP A 195 17.91 -3.28 3.82
N LYS A 196 18.53 -3.29 2.63
CA LYS A 196 18.80 -2.09 1.83
C LYS A 196 18.34 -2.29 0.39
N MET A 197 17.71 -1.28 -0.20
CA MET A 197 17.13 -1.38 -1.54
C MET A 197 18.19 -1.61 -2.64
N ASP A 198 19.43 -1.19 -2.47
CA ASP A 198 20.50 -1.49 -3.43
C ASP A 198 20.83 -2.99 -3.42
N SER A 199 21.01 -3.58 -2.25
CA SER A 199 21.24 -5.03 -2.10
C SER A 199 20.05 -5.83 -2.61
N PHE A 200 18.82 -5.37 -2.32
CA PHE A 200 17.60 -5.99 -2.84
C PHE A 200 17.57 -6.04 -4.37
N ILE A 201 17.94 -4.94 -5.04
CA ILE A 201 17.97 -4.88 -6.51
C ILE A 201 18.95 -5.91 -7.06
N ASP A 202 20.18 -5.94 -6.54
CA ASP A 202 21.23 -6.83 -7.03
C ASP A 202 20.88 -8.31 -6.80
N ASP A 203 20.39 -8.65 -5.60
CA ASP A 203 19.97 -10.02 -5.25
C ASP A 203 18.77 -10.47 -6.09
N THR A 204 17.78 -9.59 -6.27
CA THR A 204 16.58 -9.87 -7.07
C THR A 204 16.95 -10.07 -8.54
N VAL A 205 17.77 -9.20 -9.12
CA VAL A 205 18.24 -9.32 -10.51
C VAL A 205 19.00 -10.62 -10.72
N LYS A 206 19.86 -11.00 -9.76
CA LYS A 206 20.60 -12.27 -9.82
C LYS A 206 19.65 -13.47 -9.76
N SER A 207 18.75 -13.50 -8.79
CA SER A 207 17.75 -14.57 -8.62
C SER A 207 16.83 -14.72 -9.84
N LEU A 208 16.36 -13.59 -10.40
CA LEU A 208 15.55 -13.59 -11.61
C LEU A 208 16.32 -14.16 -12.80
N ARG A 209 17.59 -13.79 -12.97
CA ARG A 209 18.45 -14.30 -14.06
C ARG A 209 18.65 -15.80 -13.95
N GLU A 210 18.90 -16.30 -12.74
CA GLU A 210 19.07 -17.74 -12.47
C GLU A 210 17.76 -18.50 -12.71
N LYS A 211 16.61 -17.99 -12.26
CA LYS A 211 15.30 -18.62 -12.44
C LYS A 211 14.84 -18.65 -13.88
N ILE A 212 15.03 -17.56 -14.62
CA ILE A 212 14.52 -17.40 -15.99
C ILE A 212 15.43 -18.10 -17.00
N GLY A 213 16.75 -18.04 -16.83
CA GLY A 213 17.72 -18.61 -17.76
C GLY A 213 17.56 -18.00 -19.16
N ASP A 214 17.33 -18.86 -20.15
CA ASP A 214 17.17 -18.51 -21.57
C ASP A 214 15.71 -18.30 -22.01
N LYS A 215 14.76 -18.38 -21.08
CA LYS A 215 13.33 -18.33 -21.37
C LYS A 215 12.82 -16.89 -21.52
N LYS A 216 11.69 -16.76 -22.22
CA LYS A 216 10.99 -15.48 -22.36
C LYS A 216 10.15 -15.16 -21.13
N VAL A 217 9.95 -13.86 -20.89
CA VAL A 217 9.08 -13.33 -19.84
C VAL A 217 8.10 -12.35 -20.45
N ILE A 218 6.82 -12.46 -20.10
CA ILE A 218 5.79 -11.51 -20.49
C ILE A 218 5.29 -10.80 -19.24
N LEU A 219 5.23 -9.47 -19.29
CA LEU A 219 4.74 -8.62 -18.21
C LEU A 219 3.60 -7.73 -18.72
N GLY A 220 2.47 -7.74 -18.02
CA GLY A 220 1.43 -6.73 -18.21
C GLY A 220 1.86 -5.39 -17.62
N LEU A 221 2.03 -4.38 -18.46
CA LEU A 221 2.41 -3.04 -18.05
C LEU A 221 1.17 -2.15 -17.97
N SER A 222 0.72 -1.81 -16.77
CA SER A 222 -0.44 -0.93 -16.56
C SER A 222 -0.10 0.56 -16.59
N GLY A 223 1.19 0.92 -16.63
CA GLY A 223 1.67 2.28 -16.41
C GLY A 223 1.66 2.71 -14.93
N GLY A 224 1.23 1.85 -14.01
CA GLY A 224 1.36 2.06 -12.56
C GLY A 224 2.79 1.81 -12.08
N VAL A 225 3.14 2.34 -10.88
CA VAL A 225 4.51 2.23 -10.34
C VAL A 225 4.96 0.79 -10.19
N ASP A 226 4.10 -0.14 -9.74
CA ASP A 226 4.47 -1.53 -9.45
C ASP A 226 4.87 -2.27 -10.73
N SER A 227 4.02 -2.24 -11.76
CA SER A 227 4.36 -2.83 -13.06
C SER A 227 5.59 -2.18 -13.69
N SER A 228 5.80 -0.88 -13.45
CA SER A 228 6.96 -0.13 -13.94
C SER A 228 8.26 -0.60 -13.27
N VAL A 229 8.25 -0.77 -11.95
CA VAL A 229 9.42 -1.24 -11.20
C VAL A 229 9.71 -2.71 -11.50
N ALA A 230 8.67 -3.55 -11.63
CA ALA A 230 8.83 -4.93 -12.08
C ALA A 230 9.48 -5.01 -13.46
N ALA A 231 9.05 -4.17 -14.41
CA ALA A 231 9.67 -4.05 -15.75
C ALA A 231 11.16 -3.68 -15.66
N GLY A 232 11.50 -2.71 -14.80
CA GLY A 232 12.88 -2.28 -14.60
C GLY A 232 13.80 -3.38 -14.05
N LEU A 233 13.33 -4.13 -13.03
CA LEU A 233 14.07 -5.27 -12.47
C LEU A 233 14.25 -6.38 -13.51
N LEU A 234 13.19 -6.77 -14.19
CA LEU A 234 13.21 -7.81 -15.23
C LEU A 234 14.09 -7.41 -16.41
N SER A 235 14.01 -6.16 -16.87
CA SER A 235 14.87 -5.67 -17.94
C SER A 235 16.37 -5.75 -17.57
N ARG A 236 16.75 -5.38 -16.34
CA ARG A 236 18.14 -5.56 -15.85
C ARG A 236 18.55 -7.03 -15.75
N ALA A 237 17.60 -7.92 -15.45
CA ALA A 237 17.89 -9.35 -15.31
C ALA A 237 18.08 -10.04 -16.67
N VAL A 238 17.16 -9.82 -17.63
CA VAL A 238 17.05 -10.65 -18.84
C VAL A 238 16.95 -9.86 -20.15
N GLY A 239 16.96 -8.52 -20.11
CA GLY A 239 16.99 -7.67 -21.32
C GLY A 239 15.86 -8.01 -22.30
N LYS A 240 16.19 -8.23 -23.57
CA LYS A 240 15.26 -8.53 -24.67
C LYS A 240 14.45 -9.82 -24.54
N GLN A 241 14.72 -10.66 -23.54
CA GLN A 241 13.84 -11.80 -23.23
C GLN A 241 12.51 -11.31 -22.61
N LEU A 242 12.48 -10.07 -22.05
CA LEU A 242 11.28 -9.43 -21.53
C LEU A 242 10.46 -8.80 -22.64
N THR A 243 9.16 -9.13 -22.69
CA THR A 243 8.14 -8.44 -23.48
C THR A 243 7.13 -7.81 -22.54
N CYS A 244 7.01 -6.48 -22.58
CA CYS A 244 6.00 -5.72 -21.85
C CYS A 244 4.81 -5.42 -22.75
N VAL A 245 3.61 -5.85 -22.34
CA VAL A 245 2.35 -5.60 -23.05
C VAL A 245 1.60 -4.49 -22.37
N PHE A 246 1.39 -3.39 -23.07
CA PHE A 246 0.64 -2.22 -22.62
C PHE A 246 -0.65 -2.07 -23.41
N VAL A 247 -1.80 -2.16 -22.75
CA VAL A 247 -3.12 -2.00 -23.36
C VAL A 247 -3.57 -0.56 -23.24
N ASP A 248 -3.62 0.15 -24.37
CA ASP A 248 -4.16 1.50 -24.45
C ASP A 248 -5.65 1.47 -24.76
N GLN A 249 -6.45 1.54 -23.72
CA GLN A 249 -7.92 1.49 -23.79
C GLN A 249 -8.57 2.84 -24.11
N GLY A 250 -7.79 3.92 -24.26
CA GLY A 250 -8.31 5.27 -24.56
C GLY A 250 -8.95 6.01 -23.37
N LEU A 251 -9.04 5.36 -22.19
CA LEU A 251 -9.58 5.96 -20.97
C LEU A 251 -8.45 6.43 -20.03
N MET A 252 -7.28 6.65 -20.59
CA MET A 252 -6.10 7.14 -19.84
C MET A 252 -6.04 8.66 -19.86
N ARG A 253 -5.14 9.24 -19.05
CA ARG A 253 -4.86 10.68 -19.08
C ARG A 253 -4.37 11.11 -20.46
N LYS A 254 -4.42 12.41 -20.74
CA LYS A 254 -3.91 12.97 -21.99
C LYS A 254 -2.45 12.55 -22.24
N ASP A 255 -2.17 12.07 -23.43
CA ASP A 255 -0.86 11.64 -23.91
C ASP A 255 -0.14 10.55 -23.09
N GLU A 256 -0.84 9.95 -22.13
CA GLU A 256 -0.25 8.98 -21.20
C GLU A 256 0.33 7.76 -21.90
N GLY A 257 -0.37 7.19 -22.88
CA GLY A 257 0.13 6.05 -23.66
C GLY A 257 1.45 6.37 -24.39
N ASN A 258 1.55 7.56 -24.97
CA ASN A 258 2.77 8.03 -25.65
C ASN A 258 3.92 8.24 -24.65
N PHE A 259 3.61 8.80 -23.48
CA PHE A 259 4.58 9.01 -22.41
C PHE A 259 5.13 7.69 -21.87
N VAL A 260 4.28 6.72 -21.59
CA VAL A 260 4.68 5.39 -21.12
C VAL A 260 5.56 4.71 -22.17
N GLU A 261 5.12 4.60 -23.42
CA GLU A 261 5.88 3.97 -24.49
C GLU A 261 7.26 4.60 -24.67
N LYS A 262 7.34 5.93 -24.80
CA LYS A 262 8.60 6.66 -24.95
C LYS A 262 9.53 6.44 -23.76
N THR A 263 9.01 6.49 -22.54
CA THR A 263 9.81 6.33 -21.32
C THR A 263 10.42 4.94 -21.26
N PHE A 264 9.59 3.90 -21.41
CA PHE A 264 10.06 2.53 -21.25
C PHE A 264 11.02 2.10 -22.38
N THR A 265 10.74 2.47 -23.62
CA THR A 265 11.62 2.14 -24.75
C THR A 265 12.95 2.88 -24.71
N SER A 266 13.02 4.04 -24.03
CA SER A 266 14.26 4.80 -23.88
C SER A 266 15.11 4.38 -22.68
N LEU A 267 14.50 3.87 -21.60
CA LEU A 267 15.19 3.56 -20.35
C LEU A 267 15.61 2.09 -20.26
N PHE A 268 14.87 1.18 -20.88
CA PHE A 268 15.02 -0.25 -20.63
C PHE A 268 15.25 -1.03 -21.93
N ASP A 269 16.17 -2.00 -21.85
CA ASP A 269 16.41 -2.94 -22.94
C ASP A 269 15.38 -4.09 -22.88
N MET A 270 14.21 -3.88 -23.51
CA MET A 270 13.11 -4.84 -23.54
C MET A 270 12.32 -4.72 -24.84
N ASN A 271 11.39 -5.66 -25.07
CA ASN A 271 10.39 -5.53 -26.12
C ASN A 271 9.15 -4.85 -25.55
N PHE A 272 8.65 -3.83 -26.26
CA PHE A 272 7.43 -3.11 -25.87
C PHE A 272 6.34 -3.31 -26.90
N VAL A 273 5.19 -3.80 -26.49
CA VAL A 273 4.02 -4.01 -27.32
C VAL A 273 2.87 -3.12 -26.82
N ARG A 274 2.53 -2.09 -27.60
CA ARG A 274 1.34 -1.26 -27.34
C ARG A 274 0.17 -1.78 -28.13
N VAL A 275 -0.88 -2.21 -27.44
CA VAL A 275 -2.16 -2.60 -28.03
C VAL A 275 -3.10 -1.41 -28.01
N ASN A 276 -3.20 -0.68 -29.12
CA ASN A 276 -4.12 0.46 -29.23
C ASN A 276 -5.53 -0.05 -29.57
N CYS A 277 -6.43 0.03 -28.60
CA CYS A 277 -7.80 -0.48 -28.71
C CYS A 277 -8.87 0.53 -28.22
N GLN A 278 -8.56 1.82 -28.30
CA GLN A 278 -9.43 2.92 -27.82
C GLN A 278 -10.84 2.83 -28.42
N ASP A 279 -10.97 2.66 -29.75
CA ASP A 279 -12.27 2.56 -30.41
C ASP A 279 -13.07 1.32 -29.97
N HIS A 280 -12.40 0.22 -29.67
CA HIS A 280 -13.01 -1.00 -29.17
C HIS A 280 -13.71 -0.74 -27.83
N PHE A 281 -13.01 -0.11 -26.86
CA PHE A 281 -13.56 0.20 -25.55
C PHE A 281 -14.69 1.23 -25.61
N ILE A 282 -14.53 2.28 -26.41
CA ILE A 282 -15.58 3.30 -26.57
C ILE A 282 -16.85 2.68 -27.16
N ASN A 283 -16.71 1.79 -28.14
CA ASN A 283 -17.86 1.11 -28.74
C ASN A 283 -18.53 0.14 -27.74
N ALA A 284 -17.76 -0.57 -26.94
CA ALA A 284 -18.30 -1.47 -25.92
C ALA A 284 -19.07 -0.73 -24.81
N LEU A 285 -18.71 0.54 -24.55
CA LEU A 285 -19.35 1.40 -23.53
C LEU A 285 -20.50 2.25 -24.06
N LYS A 286 -20.82 2.16 -25.35
CA LYS A 286 -21.88 2.97 -25.96
C LYS A 286 -23.22 2.67 -25.31
N GLY A 287 -23.93 3.74 -24.86
CA GLY A 287 -25.22 3.65 -24.17
C GLY A 287 -25.15 3.17 -22.72
N VAL A 288 -23.95 2.93 -22.17
CA VAL A 288 -23.77 2.47 -20.79
C VAL A 288 -23.56 3.66 -19.87
N SER A 289 -24.44 3.82 -18.87
CA SER A 289 -24.39 4.90 -17.88
C SER A 289 -24.24 4.43 -16.44
N ASP A 290 -24.53 3.16 -16.16
CA ASP A 290 -24.41 2.58 -14.82
C ASP A 290 -22.94 2.33 -14.46
N PRO A 291 -22.45 2.80 -13.30
CA PRO A 291 -21.03 2.69 -12.90
C PRO A 291 -20.51 1.25 -12.82
N GLU A 292 -21.30 0.35 -12.26
CA GLU A 292 -20.88 -1.04 -12.09
C GLU A 292 -20.83 -1.78 -13.44
N GLN A 293 -21.76 -1.47 -14.35
CA GLN A 293 -21.71 -2.00 -15.72
C GLN A 293 -20.48 -1.48 -16.47
N LYS A 294 -20.14 -0.18 -16.33
CA LYS A 294 -18.92 0.38 -16.91
C LYS A 294 -17.68 -0.37 -16.42
N ARG A 295 -17.52 -0.53 -15.10
CA ARG A 295 -16.40 -1.26 -14.50
C ARG A 295 -16.31 -2.68 -15.02
N LYS A 296 -17.43 -3.39 -15.07
CA LYS A 296 -17.52 -4.77 -15.55
C LYS A 296 -17.13 -4.90 -17.02
N ILE A 297 -17.65 -4.01 -17.89
CA ILE A 297 -17.33 -4.02 -19.33
C ILE A 297 -15.86 -3.71 -19.54
N ILE A 298 -15.35 -2.64 -18.93
CA ILE A 298 -13.93 -2.25 -19.05
C ILE A 298 -13.02 -3.39 -18.59
N GLY A 299 -13.29 -3.98 -17.43
CA GLY A 299 -12.51 -5.10 -16.92
C GLY A 299 -12.57 -6.34 -17.82
N THR A 300 -13.76 -6.70 -18.35
CA THR A 300 -13.94 -7.84 -19.23
C THR A 300 -13.23 -7.65 -20.58
N GLU A 301 -13.39 -6.47 -21.19
CA GLU A 301 -12.75 -6.19 -22.48
C GLU A 301 -11.23 -6.05 -22.35
N PHE A 302 -10.75 -5.46 -21.23
CA PHE A 302 -9.32 -5.41 -20.91
C PHE A 302 -8.74 -6.84 -20.83
N TYR A 303 -9.40 -7.72 -20.07
CA TYR A 303 -9.02 -9.12 -19.95
C TYR A 303 -8.91 -9.81 -21.31
N LYS A 304 -9.92 -9.68 -22.18
CA LYS A 304 -9.92 -10.27 -23.51
C LYS A 304 -8.75 -9.76 -24.36
N VAL A 305 -8.66 -8.45 -24.52
CA VAL A 305 -7.61 -7.80 -25.35
C VAL A 305 -6.22 -8.17 -24.87
N PHE A 306 -6.01 -8.15 -23.56
CA PHE A 306 -4.72 -8.49 -22.94
C PHE A 306 -4.34 -9.94 -23.25
N TRP A 307 -5.22 -10.89 -23.01
CA TRP A 307 -4.93 -12.30 -23.24
C TRP A 307 -4.85 -12.67 -24.69
N ASP A 308 -5.60 -12.00 -25.57
CA ASP A 308 -5.46 -12.18 -27.02
C ASP A 308 -4.08 -11.75 -27.51
N GLU A 309 -3.51 -10.69 -26.94
CA GLU A 309 -2.14 -10.28 -27.25
C GLU A 309 -1.10 -11.24 -26.67
N ILE A 310 -1.29 -11.69 -25.43
CA ILE A 310 -0.43 -12.69 -24.79
C ILE A 310 -0.36 -13.97 -25.64
N ARG A 311 -1.50 -14.48 -26.14
CA ARG A 311 -1.54 -15.66 -27.00
C ARG A 311 -0.67 -15.52 -28.28
N LYS A 312 -0.59 -14.31 -28.84
CA LYS A 312 0.26 -14.03 -30.01
C LYS A 312 1.74 -14.07 -29.67
N GLN A 313 2.09 -13.70 -28.44
CA GLN A 313 3.47 -13.61 -27.95
C GLN A 313 3.94 -14.90 -27.26
N ALA A 314 3.02 -15.82 -26.94
CA ALA A 314 3.28 -16.96 -26.08
C ALA A 314 4.10 -18.05 -26.78
N GLU A 315 5.40 -18.05 -26.58
CA GLU A 315 6.21 -19.25 -26.45
C GLU A 315 6.20 -19.66 -24.97
N LYS A 316 6.40 -20.94 -24.64
CA LYS A 316 6.48 -21.40 -23.23
C LYS A 316 7.52 -20.58 -22.45
N GLY A 317 7.06 -19.64 -21.67
CA GLY A 317 7.88 -18.70 -20.90
C GLY A 317 7.28 -18.44 -19.52
N PHE A 318 7.73 -17.39 -18.88
CA PHE A 318 7.22 -16.94 -17.59
C PHE A 318 6.23 -15.80 -17.76
N PHE A 319 5.22 -15.77 -16.90
CA PHE A 319 4.34 -14.61 -16.75
C PHE A 319 4.79 -13.80 -15.54
N ALA A 320 4.93 -12.48 -15.67
CA ALA A 320 5.33 -11.61 -14.57
C ALA A 320 4.20 -10.67 -14.15
N GLN A 321 4.10 -10.44 -12.85
CA GLN A 321 3.12 -9.54 -12.23
C GLN A 321 3.80 -8.57 -11.27
N GLY A 322 3.21 -7.37 -11.11
CA GLY A 322 3.66 -6.36 -10.16
C GLY A 322 3.02 -6.50 -8.78
N THR A 323 2.77 -7.71 -8.30
CA THR A 323 2.24 -8.00 -6.97
C THR A 323 3.18 -7.50 -5.91
N ILE A 324 2.67 -6.80 -4.89
CA ILE A 324 3.46 -6.28 -3.76
C ILE A 324 3.10 -7.01 -2.45
N TYR A 325 3.88 -6.79 -1.40
CA TYR A 325 3.75 -7.53 -0.14
C TYR A 325 2.36 -7.44 0.51
N PRO A 326 1.68 -6.28 0.59
CA PRO A 326 0.30 -6.22 1.06
C PRO A 326 -0.68 -7.10 0.28
N ASP A 327 -0.55 -7.17 -1.05
CA ASP A 327 -1.40 -8.03 -1.89
C ASP A 327 -1.23 -9.52 -1.53
N CYS A 328 0.01 -9.94 -1.18
CA CYS A 328 0.30 -11.31 -0.76
C CYS A 328 -0.33 -11.63 0.60
N ILE A 329 -0.29 -10.70 1.56
CA ILE A 329 -0.87 -10.87 2.90
C ILE A 329 -2.40 -10.93 2.81
N GLU A 330 -3.02 -10.01 2.08
CA GLU A 330 -4.48 -9.95 1.91
C GLU A 330 -5.03 -11.15 1.14
N SER A 331 -4.23 -11.76 0.27
CA SER A 331 -4.56 -13.00 -0.44
C SER A 331 -4.47 -14.24 0.43
N GLY A 332 -4.14 -14.11 1.71
CA GLY A 332 -3.68 -15.08 2.68
C GLY A 332 -4.31 -16.46 2.64
N LYS A 333 -3.55 -17.45 3.04
CA LYS A 333 -3.95 -18.86 3.31
C LYS A 333 -4.96 -18.94 4.48
N GLY A 334 -6.20 -18.49 4.29
CA GLY A 334 -7.26 -18.54 5.30
C GLY A 334 -8.65 -18.48 4.68
N ASP A 335 -9.65 -19.05 5.35
CA ASP A 335 -11.06 -19.17 4.96
C ASP A 335 -11.81 -17.86 4.57
N ALA A 336 -11.11 -16.76 4.41
CA ALA A 336 -11.61 -15.48 3.89
C ALA A 336 -11.77 -15.44 2.36
N ASP A 337 -11.70 -16.58 1.68
CA ASP A 337 -11.79 -16.74 0.21
C ASP A 337 -13.10 -16.24 -0.44
N LYS A 338 -13.99 -15.60 0.31
CA LYS A 338 -15.33 -15.28 -0.22
C LYS A 338 -15.66 -13.80 -0.41
N ILE A 339 -14.82 -12.82 -0.04
CA ILE A 339 -15.30 -11.43 0.00
C ILE A 339 -14.44 -10.40 -0.78
N LYS A 340 -13.21 -10.70 -1.24
CA LYS A 340 -12.45 -9.73 -2.04
C LYS A 340 -11.86 -10.34 -3.30
N THR A 341 -12.44 -9.99 -4.44
CA THR A 341 -11.82 -10.13 -5.76
C THR A 341 -10.60 -9.21 -5.80
N HIS A 342 -9.42 -9.78 -5.58
CA HIS A 342 -8.17 -9.00 -5.60
C HIS A 342 -7.90 -8.44 -6.99
N HIS A 343 -7.71 -7.14 -7.07
CA HIS A 343 -7.44 -6.40 -8.30
C HIS A 343 -6.14 -6.81 -9.02
N ASN A 344 -5.24 -7.57 -8.38
CA ASN A 344 -3.93 -7.95 -8.91
C ASN A 344 -3.75 -9.43 -9.28
N LYS A 345 -4.68 -10.34 -8.96
CA LYS A 345 -4.63 -11.71 -9.49
C LYS A 345 -5.37 -11.77 -10.82
N VAL A 346 -4.65 -11.58 -11.92
CA VAL A 346 -5.19 -11.82 -13.26
C VAL A 346 -5.46 -13.33 -13.38
N LYS A 347 -6.73 -13.72 -13.44
CA LYS A 347 -7.12 -15.11 -13.67
C LYS A 347 -6.59 -15.53 -15.05
N MET A 348 -5.64 -16.47 -15.08
CA MET A 348 -5.11 -16.99 -16.33
C MET A 348 -6.17 -17.83 -17.06
N PRO A 349 -6.33 -17.67 -18.38
CA PRO A 349 -7.15 -18.58 -19.16
C PRO A 349 -6.57 -20.00 -19.18
N ASP A 350 -7.43 -21.02 -19.21
CA ASP A 350 -7.02 -22.43 -19.18
C ASP A 350 -6.23 -22.86 -20.43
N ASP A 351 -6.31 -22.07 -21.51
CA ASP A 351 -5.67 -22.32 -22.81
C ASP A 351 -4.29 -21.64 -22.97
N VAL A 352 -3.80 -20.94 -21.93
CA VAL A 352 -2.48 -20.29 -21.92
C VAL A 352 -1.60 -20.95 -20.85
N GLU A 353 -0.52 -21.61 -21.30
CA GLU A 353 0.42 -22.28 -20.41
C GLU A 353 1.69 -21.44 -20.22
N PHE A 354 2.03 -21.16 -18.98
CA PHE A 354 3.31 -20.61 -18.57
C PHE A 354 4.11 -21.62 -17.75
N ILE A 355 5.43 -21.45 -17.69
CA ILE A 355 6.29 -22.26 -16.83
C ILE A 355 5.96 -21.98 -15.38
N ASP A 356 5.88 -20.69 -15.02
CA ASP A 356 5.55 -20.23 -13.66
C ASP A 356 5.22 -18.72 -13.70
N VAL A 357 4.71 -18.20 -12.59
CA VAL A 357 4.50 -16.77 -12.35
C VAL A 357 5.70 -16.19 -11.60
N ILE A 358 6.14 -15.01 -12.02
CA ILE A 358 7.23 -14.24 -11.40
C ILE A 358 6.65 -12.96 -10.80
N GLU A 359 6.86 -12.79 -9.50
CA GLU A 359 6.38 -11.63 -8.72
C GLU A 359 7.58 -10.95 -8.03
N PRO A 360 8.36 -10.12 -8.75
CA PRO A 360 9.64 -9.61 -8.24
C PRO A 360 9.49 -8.63 -7.07
N LEU A 361 8.29 -8.13 -6.81
CA LEU A 361 7.97 -7.14 -5.79
C LEU A 361 7.19 -7.71 -4.61
N SER A 362 6.91 -9.02 -4.59
CA SER A 362 6.04 -9.69 -3.60
C SER A 362 6.53 -9.56 -2.15
N SER A 363 7.80 -9.20 -1.95
CA SER A 363 8.38 -8.94 -0.63
C SER A 363 8.43 -7.46 -0.25
N LEU A 364 8.00 -6.52 -1.11
CA LEU A 364 8.14 -5.08 -0.89
C LEU A 364 6.81 -4.40 -0.52
N PHE A 365 6.88 -3.46 0.43
CA PHE A 365 5.83 -2.46 0.62
C PHE A 365 5.87 -1.38 -0.47
N LYS A 366 4.79 -0.62 -0.61
CA LYS A 366 4.62 0.39 -1.66
C LYS A 366 5.71 1.48 -1.67
N ASP A 367 6.14 1.93 -0.52
CA ASP A 367 7.23 2.90 -0.34
C ASP A 367 8.59 2.31 -0.73
N GLU A 368 8.84 1.04 -0.41
CA GLU A 368 10.06 0.32 -0.84
C GLU A 368 10.06 0.14 -2.37
N VAL A 369 8.92 -0.19 -2.98
CA VAL A 369 8.77 -0.24 -4.44
C VAL A 369 9.15 1.10 -5.08
N ARG A 370 8.69 2.22 -4.51
CA ARG A 370 9.06 3.55 -4.99
C ARG A 370 10.57 3.82 -4.86
N ALA A 371 11.17 3.47 -3.71
CA ALA A 371 12.60 3.61 -3.50
C ALA A 371 13.42 2.78 -4.51
N VAL A 372 12.99 1.55 -4.80
CA VAL A 372 13.57 0.72 -5.87
C VAL A 372 13.39 1.39 -7.23
N GLY A 373 12.21 1.93 -7.52
CA GLY A 373 11.94 2.63 -8.78
C GLY A 373 12.89 3.80 -9.05
N GLU A 374 13.14 4.64 -8.05
CA GLU A 374 14.10 5.75 -8.15
C GLU A 374 15.53 5.25 -8.40
N LYS A 375 15.97 4.22 -7.68
CA LYS A 375 17.29 3.60 -7.86
C LYS A 375 17.46 2.90 -9.23
N LEU A 376 16.37 2.44 -9.83
CA LEU A 376 16.36 1.92 -11.19
C LEU A 376 16.42 3.03 -12.27
N GLY A 377 16.29 4.30 -11.87
CA GLY A 377 16.29 5.45 -12.77
C GLY A 377 14.95 5.70 -13.45
N ILE A 378 13.85 5.14 -12.92
CA ILE A 378 12.51 5.44 -13.39
C ILE A 378 12.18 6.89 -13.03
N PRO A 379 11.64 7.70 -13.97
CA PRO A 379 11.31 9.10 -13.70
C PRO A 379 10.44 9.27 -12.45
N HIS A 380 10.76 10.29 -11.66
CA HIS A 380 10.03 10.63 -10.43
C HIS A 380 8.52 10.73 -10.65
N GLU A 381 8.09 11.29 -11.77
CA GLU A 381 6.68 11.43 -12.16
C GLU A 381 5.94 10.09 -12.31
N LEU A 382 6.64 9.00 -12.67
CA LEU A 382 6.08 7.65 -12.72
C LEU A 382 6.12 6.97 -11.35
N VAL A 383 7.21 7.14 -10.60
CA VAL A 383 7.40 6.51 -9.27
C VAL A 383 6.41 7.08 -8.25
N TRP A 384 6.24 8.41 -8.23
CA TRP A 384 5.38 9.12 -7.27
C TRP A 384 4.01 9.47 -7.83
N ARG A 385 3.65 8.84 -8.92
CA ARG A 385 2.36 8.99 -9.54
C ARG A 385 1.23 8.72 -8.55
N GLN A 386 0.26 9.64 -8.53
CA GLN A 386 -0.97 9.44 -7.75
C GLN A 386 -1.76 8.24 -8.26
N PRO A 387 -2.53 7.57 -7.38
CA PRO A 387 -3.39 6.46 -7.78
C PRO A 387 -4.28 6.84 -8.98
N PHE A 388 -4.43 5.89 -9.90
CA PHE A 388 -5.32 6.02 -11.04
C PHE A 388 -6.16 4.76 -11.13
N PRO A 389 -7.50 4.87 -11.20
CA PRO A 389 -8.35 3.70 -11.14
C PRO A 389 -8.18 2.80 -12.37
N GLY A 390 -8.38 1.49 -12.22
CA GLY A 390 -8.30 0.52 -13.33
C GLY A 390 -9.20 0.87 -14.51
N PRO A 391 -10.47 1.30 -14.31
CA PRO A 391 -11.34 1.78 -15.38
C PRO A 391 -10.92 3.13 -15.99
N GLY A 392 -9.86 3.75 -15.51
CA GLY A 392 -9.35 5.02 -16.01
C GLY A 392 -10.34 6.17 -15.83
N LEU A 393 -10.40 7.05 -16.82
CA LEU A 393 -11.35 8.17 -16.86
C LEU A 393 -12.82 7.74 -16.97
N GLY A 394 -13.08 6.46 -17.24
CA GLY A 394 -14.43 5.92 -17.35
C GLY A 394 -15.30 6.13 -16.10
N VAL A 395 -14.69 6.11 -14.91
CA VAL A 395 -15.37 6.39 -13.62
C VAL A 395 -15.33 7.87 -13.19
N ARG A 396 -14.83 8.74 -14.06
CA ARG A 396 -14.81 10.19 -13.88
C ARG A 396 -15.70 10.92 -14.89
N ILE A 397 -16.42 10.17 -15.75
CA ILE A 397 -17.44 10.66 -16.66
C ILE A 397 -18.77 10.08 -16.20
N ILE A 398 -19.59 10.89 -15.54
CA ILE A 398 -20.90 10.46 -15.07
C ILE A 398 -21.84 10.30 -16.28
N GLY A 399 -22.54 9.16 -16.33
CA GLY A 399 -23.39 8.81 -17.48
C GLY A 399 -22.61 8.20 -18.65
N GLU A 400 -23.15 8.31 -19.87
CA GLU A 400 -22.54 7.69 -21.07
C GLU A 400 -21.19 8.31 -21.41
N ILE A 401 -20.23 7.43 -21.79
CA ILE A 401 -18.88 7.80 -22.22
C ILE A 401 -18.88 7.99 -23.75
N THR A 402 -18.37 9.15 -24.20
CA THR A 402 -18.15 9.46 -25.62
C THR A 402 -16.74 9.98 -25.86
N LYS A 403 -16.27 9.93 -27.12
CA LYS A 403 -14.94 10.49 -27.48
C LYS A 403 -14.80 11.95 -27.08
N GLU A 404 -15.83 12.76 -27.31
CA GLU A 404 -15.82 14.18 -26.97
C GLU A 404 -15.69 14.39 -25.45
N LYS A 405 -16.44 13.63 -24.65
CA LYS A 405 -16.36 13.71 -23.19
C LYS A 405 -15.00 13.28 -22.65
N ILE A 406 -14.41 12.23 -23.24
CA ILE A 406 -13.04 11.80 -22.90
C ILE A 406 -12.06 12.93 -23.20
N GLU A 407 -12.10 13.53 -24.40
CA GLU A 407 -11.22 14.63 -24.79
C GLU A 407 -11.37 15.85 -23.88
N VAL A 408 -12.60 16.25 -23.56
CA VAL A 408 -12.88 17.34 -22.62
C VAL A 408 -12.26 17.05 -21.26
N LEU A 409 -12.50 15.86 -20.71
CA LEU A 409 -11.98 15.50 -19.39
C LEU A 409 -10.45 15.38 -19.38
N GLN A 410 -9.85 14.79 -20.42
CA GLN A 410 -8.40 14.72 -20.58
C GLN A 410 -7.74 16.10 -20.58
N ASN A 411 -8.32 17.04 -21.32
CA ASN A 411 -7.81 18.41 -21.39
C ASN A 411 -7.99 19.15 -20.06
N ALA A 412 -9.16 19.02 -19.41
CA ALA A 412 -9.41 19.64 -18.11
C ALA A 412 -8.49 19.09 -17.01
N ASP A 413 -8.32 17.78 -16.94
CA ASP A 413 -7.42 17.13 -15.97
C ASP A 413 -5.95 17.50 -16.22
N TRP A 414 -5.55 17.64 -17.48
CA TRP A 414 -4.22 18.09 -17.84
C TRP A 414 -3.95 19.53 -17.34
N VAL A 415 -4.90 20.45 -17.56
CA VAL A 415 -4.78 21.86 -17.08
C VAL A 415 -4.67 21.90 -15.56
N LEU A 416 -5.51 21.12 -14.86
CA LEU A 416 -5.46 21.04 -13.41
C LEU A 416 -4.08 20.56 -12.94
N ARG A 417 -3.56 19.47 -13.50
CA ARG A 417 -2.27 18.90 -13.12
C ARG A 417 -1.10 19.85 -13.41
N ASP A 418 -1.10 20.48 -14.58
CA ASP A 418 -0.08 21.44 -14.97
C ASP A 418 -0.05 22.64 -14.01
N GLU A 419 -1.21 23.17 -13.62
CA GLU A 419 -1.27 24.30 -12.70
C GLU A 419 -0.85 23.92 -11.27
N MET A 420 -1.24 22.72 -10.80
CA MET A 420 -0.84 22.21 -9.50
C MET A 420 0.68 21.98 -9.43
N ALA A 421 1.27 21.40 -10.48
CA ALA A 421 2.72 21.18 -10.58
C ALA A 421 3.51 22.51 -10.62
N LYS A 422 3.07 23.50 -11.41
CA LYS A 422 3.70 24.85 -11.49
C LYS A 422 3.74 25.57 -10.15
N ASN A 423 2.74 25.31 -9.28
CA ASN A 423 2.69 25.91 -7.95
C ASN A 423 3.31 24.99 -6.88
N GLY A 424 3.84 23.81 -7.22
CA GLY A 424 4.43 22.83 -6.30
C GLY A 424 3.43 22.25 -5.29
N TYR A 425 2.12 22.40 -5.54
CA TYR A 425 1.07 22.03 -4.60
C TYR A 425 0.68 20.55 -4.67
N GLU A 426 1.02 19.86 -5.75
CA GLU A 426 0.73 18.43 -5.96
C GLU A 426 1.26 17.52 -4.84
N LYS A 427 2.40 17.90 -4.23
CA LYS A 427 3.06 17.14 -3.14
C LYS A 427 2.25 17.12 -1.83
N ASN A 428 1.31 18.06 -1.68
CA ASN A 428 0.50 18.22 -0.48
C ASN A 428 -0.81 17.43 -0.56
N LEU A 429 -1.06 16.74 -1.68
CA LEU A 429 -2.32 16.09 -1.98
C LEU A 429 -2.14 14.58 -2.18
N ALA A 430 -3.02 13.80 -1.56
CA ALA A 430 -3.05 12.36 -1.77
C ALA A 430 -3.57 12.01 -3.18
N GLN A 431 -4.62 12.71 -3.62
CA GLN A 431 -5.19 12.56 -4.96
C GLN A 431 -5.94 13.82 -5.39
N PHE A 432 -5.85 14.18 -6.67
CA PHE A 432 -6.67 15.23 -7.28
C PHE A 432 -6.92 14.95 -8.76
N PHE A 433 -8.09 15.35 -9.26
CA PHE A 433 -8.53 15.09 -10.63
C PHE A 433 -9.76 15.91 -11.00
N CYS A 434 -10.07 15.94 -12.30
CA CYS A 434 -11.30 16.47 -12.83
C CYS A 434 -12.36 15.37 -13.04
N VAL A 435 -13.62 15.75 -12.93
CA VAL A 435 -14.80 14.90 -13.18
C VAL A 435 -15.74 15.65 -14.14
N LEU A 436 -16.38 14.91 -15.04
CA LEU A 436 -17.51 15.40 -15.84
C LEU A 436 -18.83 14.87 -15.24
N PRO A 437 -19.60 15.68 -14.50
CA PRO A 437 -20.84 15.26 -13.85
C PRO A 437 -22.01 14.99 -14.82
N GLY A 438 -21.81 15.16 -16.12
CA GLY A 438 -22.88 15.00 -17.12
C GLY A 438 -23.91 16.13 -17.09
N VAL A 439 -23.59 17.29 -16.53
CA VAL A 439 -24.45 18.45 -16.43
C VAL A 439 -23.96 19.55 -17.35
N ASN A 440 -24.88 20.07 -18.19
CA ASN A 440 -24.62 21.26 -18.99
C ASN A 440 -25.19 22.50 -18.31
N THR A 441 -24.47 23.61 -18.42
CA THR A 441 -24.83 24.88 -17.79
C THR A 441 -24.84 26.01 -18.82
N VAL A 442 -25.64 27.04 -18.51
CA VAL A 442 -25.66 28.25 -19.31
C VAL A 442 -24.45 29.12 -18.99
N GLY A 443 -23.78 29.60 -20.02
CA GLY A 443 -22.66 30.55 -19.93
C GLY A 443 -22.81 31.68 -20.95
N VAL A 444 -21.96 32.68 -20.85
CA VAL A 444 -21.79 33.74 -21.84
C VAL A 444 -20.32 33.80 -22.22
N MET A 445 -20.01 33.55 -23.48
CA MET A 445 -18.65 33.59 -23.99
C MET A 445 -18.62 34.38 -25.32
N GLY A 446 -17.83 35.45 -25.37
CA GLY A 446 -17.75 36.31 -26.54
C GLY A 446 -19.10 36.89 -26.96
N ASP A 447 -19.88 37.40 -26.00
CA ASP A 447 -21.24 37.97 -26.19
C ASP A 447 -22.32 36.97 -26.70
N HIS A 448 -21.99 35.68 -26.77
CA HIS A 448 -22.91 34.62 -27.12
C HIS A 448 -23.29 33.76 -25.91
N ARG A 449 -24.58 33.37 -25.85
CA ARG A 449 -25.03 32.38 -24.86
C ARG A 449 -24.50 31.00 -25.25
N THR A 450 -23.86 30.32 -24.32
CA THR A 450 -23.39 28.94 -24.47
C THR A 450 -24.20 28.00 -23.57
N TYR A 451 -24.20 26.72 -23.93
CA TYR A 451 -24.78 25.65 -23.13
C TYR A 451 -23.83 24.44 -23.15
N ASP A 452 -22.85 24.47 -22.25
CA ASP A 452 -21.66 23.59 -22.26
C ASP A 452 -21.49 22.86 -20.95
N ASN A 453 -20.50 21.95 -20.91
CA ASN A 453 -20.24 21.09 -19.75
C ASN A 453 -19.79 21.89 -18.52
N LEU A 454 -20.20 21.40 -17.37
CA LEU A 454 -19.62 21.70 -16.08
C LEU A 454 -18.51 20.71 -15.79
N VAL A 455 -17.36 21.18 -15.32
CA VAL A 455 -16.25 20.36 -14.79
C VAL A 455 -16.20 20.49 -13.28
N ALA A 456 -16.19 19.38 -12.55
CA ALA A 456 -15.94 19.37 -11.12
C ALA A 456 -14.46 18.99 -10.83
N ILE A 457 -13.85 19.69 -9.88
CA ILE A 457 -12.53 19.36 -9.36
C ILE A 457 -12.74 18.61 -8.04
N ARG A 458 -12.09 17.45 -7.90
CA ARG A 458 -11.97 16.70 -6.67
C ARG A 458 -10.51 16.69 -6.23
N ALA A 459 -10.22 17.07 -4.98
CA ALA A 459 -8.90 16.96 -4.39
C ALA A 459 -9.02 16.60 -2.92
N VAL A 460 -8.21 15.62 -2.47
CA VAL A 460 -8.29 15.08 -1.12
C VAL A 460 -6.92 14.95 -0.47
N THR A 461 -6.92 15.08 0.85
CA THR A 461 -5.83 14.72 1.75
C THR A 461 -6.24 13.51 2.57
N THR A 462 -5.36 12.54 2.71
CA THR A 462 -5.59 11.31 3.47
C THR A 462 -4.26 10.60 3.71
N ASP A 463 -4.21 9.80 4.77
CA ASP A 463 -3.07 8.95 5.08
C ASP A 463 -3.29 7.49 4.64
N ASP A 464 -4.55 7.02 4.65
CA ASP A 464 -4.88 5.60 4.49
C ASP A 464 -5.98 5.32 3.45
N PHE A 465 -6.58 6.34 2.85
CA PHE A 465 -7.76 6.26 1.96
C PHE A 465 -9.02 5.64 2.58
N MET A 466 -8.99 5.26 3.87
CA MET A 466 -10.20 4.85 4.61
C MET A 466 -11.07 6.06 4.91
N THR A 467 -10.44 7.09 5.42
CA THR A 467 -11.03 8.42 5.60
C THR A 467 -10.28 9.45 4.76
N ALA A 468 -10.94 10.49 4.29
CA ALA A 468 -10.30 11.56 3.55
C ALA A 468 -11.02 12.89 3.79
N ASP A 469 -10.25 13.97 3.90
CA ASP A 469 -10.82 15.32 3.87
C ASP A 469 -10.60 15.96 2.50
N TRP A 470 -11.47 16.90 2.12
CA TRP A 470 -11.24 17.68 0.92
C TRP A 470 -10.05 18.63 1.14
N ALA A 471 -9.21 18.78 0.14
CA ALA A 471 -8.01 19.59 0.24
C ALA A 471 -8.36 21.08 0.18
N LYS A 472 -7.76 21.87 1.05
CA LYS A 472 -7.97 23.34 1.07
C LYS A 472 -6.98 24.00 0.11
N ILE A 473 -7.22 23.82 -1.21
CA ILE A 473 -6.40 24.44 -2.26
C ILE A 473 -6.56 25.97 -2.16
N PRO A 474 -5.47 26.74 -2.22
CA PRO A 474 -5.52 28.21 -2.22
C PRO A 474 -6.44 28.76 -3.33
N TYR A 475 -7.26 29.73 -2.99
CA TYR A 475 -8.25 30.29 -3.93
C TYR A 475 -7.63 30.90 -5.19
N ASP A 476 -6.43 31.43 -5.11
CA ASP A 476 -5.68 31.96 -6.27
C ASP A 476 -5.28 30.85 -7.25
N ILE A 477 -4.93 29.67 -6.76
CA ILE A 477 -4.68 28.48 -7.60
C ILE A 477 -5.98 28.00 -8.22
N LEU A 478 -7.06 27.86 -7.44
CA LEU A 478 -8.39 27.49 -7.96
C LEU A 478 -8.89 28.47 -9.02
N ALA A 479 -8.68 29.77 -8.81
CA ALA A 479 -9.04 30.81 -9.78
C ALA A 479 -8.27 30.66 -11.11
N LYS A 480 -6.95 30.39 -11.04
CA LYS A 480 -6.12 30.13 -12.22
C LYS A 480 -6.57 28.87 -12.96
N VAL A 481 -6.78 27.76 -12.23
CA VAL A 481 -7.27 26.49 -12.81
C VAL A 481 -8.60 26.71 -13.51
N SER A 482 -9.56 27.33 -12.83
CA SER A 482 -10.90 27.62 -13.40
C SER A 482 -10.81 28.46 -14.67
N ASN A 483 -10.01 29.55 -14.62
CA ASN A 483 -9.83 30.42 -15.77
C ASN A 483 -9.17 29.67 -16.94
N ARG A 484 -8.12 28.90 -16.69
CA ARG A 484 -7.45 28.12 -17.72
C ARG A 484 -8.38 27.05 -18.32
N ILE A 485 -9.11 26.29 -17.50
CA ILE A 485 -10.05 25.27 -18.00
C ILE A 485 -11.08 25.89 -18.93
N THR A 486 -11.73 26.99 -18.52
CA THR A 486 -12.78 27.63 -19.33
C THR A 486 -12.25 28.29 -20.61
N ASN A 487 -10.96 28.67 -20.67
CA ASN A 487 -10.36 29.31 -21.86
C ASN A 487 -9.65 28.30 -22.78
N GLU A 488 -9.04 27.24 -22.23
CA GLU A 488 -8.22 26.30 -22.99
C GLU A 488 -8.99 25.04 -23.41
N VAL A 489 -10.07 24.67 -22.67
CA VAL A 489 -10.86 23.46 -22.92
C VAL A 489 -12.17 23.82 -23.60
N LYS A 490 -12.33 23.35 -24.83
CA LYS A 490 -13.57 23.54 -25.59
C LYS A 490 -14.74 22.87 -24.89
N HIS A 491 -15.94 23.44 -25.03
CA HIS A 491 -17.19 22.89 -24.47
C HIS A 491 -17.24 22.80 -22.95
N VAL A 492 -16.50 23.71 -22.25
CA VAL A 492 -16.58 23.89 -20.79
C VAL A 492 -16.80 25.35 -20.48
N ASN A 493 -17.86 25.69 -19.76
CA ASN A 493 -18.18 27.05 -19.34
C ASN A 493 -18.27 27.24 -17.83
N ARG A 494 -18.07 26.19 -17.03
CA ARG A 494 -18.16 26.26 -15.58
C ARG A 494 -17.27 25.24 -14.88
N VAL A 495 -16.62 25.68 -13.80
CA VAL A 495 -15.81 24.83 -12.93
C VAL A 495 -16.37 24.93 -11.51
N VAL A 496 -16.50 23.82 -10.82
CA VAL A 496 -16.91 23.71 -9.41
C VAL A 496 -15.88 22.90 -8.63
N TYR A 497 -15.87 23.07 -7.31
CA TYR A 497 -14.96 22.33 -6.41
C TYR A 497 -15.76 21.47 -5.43
N ASP A 498 -15.47 20.19 -5.36
CA ASP A 498 -16.11 19.24 -4.43
C ASP A 498 -15.45 19.35 -3.04
N ILE A 499 -16.23 19.82 -2.07
CA ILE A 499 -15.81 20.05 -0.67
C ILE A 499 -16.36 18.99 0.28
N THR A 500 -16.64 17.78 -0.21
CA THR A 500 -17.19 16.68 0.58
C THR A 500 -16.08 15.79 1.14
N SER A 501 -16.10 15.50 2.44
CA SER A 501 -15.21 14.53 3.07
C SER A 501 -15.63 13.08 2.78
N LYS A 502 -14.72 12.13 3.04
CA LYS A 502 -15.01 10.69 3.05
C LYS A 502 -14.90 10.15 4.48
N PRO A 503 -15.96 9.58 5.10
CA PRO A 503 -17.35 9.62 4.63
C PRO A 503 -17.94 11.03 4.72
N PRO A 504 -19.16 11.34 4.15
CA PRO A 504 -20.08 10.43 3.46
C PRO A 504 -19.76 10.21 1.96
N GLY A 505 -18.96 11.07 1.34
CA GLY A 505 -18.54 10.87 -0.05
C GLY A 505 -17.51 9.75 -0.21
N THR A 506 -17.19 9.43 -1.47
CA THR A 506 -16.04 8.59 -1.84
C THR A 506 -14.94 9.46 -2.42
N VAL A 507 -13.75 8.90 -2.69
CA VAL A 507 -12.69 9.64 -3.38
C VAL A 507 -13.05 9.80 -4.86
N GLU A 508 -13.25 8.68 -5.58
CA GLU A 508 -13.81 8.70 -6.95
C GLU A 508 -15.31 8.92 -6.89
N TRP A 509 -15.91 9.47 -7.96
CA TRP A 509 -17.34 9.78 -8.01
C TRP A 509 -18.20 8.60 -8.50
N GLU A 510 -17.61 7.65 -9.26
CA GLU A 510 -18.23 6.38 -9.64
C GLU A 510 -17.38 5.18 -9.26
#